data_2cc54bacde65dcae592c1aafe470ca16
#
_entry.id   2cc54bacde65dcae592c1aafe470ca16
#
_cell.length_a   1.000
_cell.length_b   1.000
_cell.length_c   1.000
_cell.angle_alpha   90.00
_cell.angle_beta   90.00
_cell.angle_gamma   90.00
#
_symmetry.space_group_name_H-M   'P 1'
#
loop_
_entity.id
_entity.type
_entity.pdbx_description
1 polymer ?
#
loop_
_entity_poly.entity_id
_entity_poly.type
_entity_poly.pdbx_seq_one_letter_code
_entity_poly.pdbx_strand_id
1 'polypeptide(L)'
;MLYHPEAIMLAVKPTRALVAVREAVQAATRTVAGDHQPTGPSPGWIPHITICYSTADQATEPIIKAIGQPAQDCEVQVSAVSLVIQRGPERLWDWHTVDTIRLTAPAQAQP
;
A
#
# COMPACT_ATOMS: atom_id res chain seq x y z
N MET A 1 -0.59 6.43 -12.74
CA MET A 1 -0.55 7.12 -11.44
C MET A 1 -1.96 7.29 -10.92
N LEU A 2 -2.14 7.11 -9.63
CA LEU A 2 -3.46 7.27 -9.01
C LEU A 2 -3.51 8.56 -8.21
N TYR A 3 -4.63 9.26 -8.30
CA TYR A 3 -4.84 10.51 -7.59
C TYR A 3 -6.01 10.35 -6.62
N HIS A 4 -5.70 10.50 -5.36
CA HIS A 4 -6.68 10.55 -4.29
C HIS A 4 -6.79 12.01 -3.85
N PRO A 5 -7.91 12.48 -3.27
CA PRO A 5 -8.00 13.88 -2.81
C PRO A 5 -6.87 14.31 -1.88
N GLU A 6 -6.27 13.38 -1.16
CA GLU A 6 -5.23 13.68 -0.19
C GLU A 6 -3.86 13.11 -0.55
N ALA A 7 -3.75 12.34 -1.63
CA ALA A 7 -2.50 11.62 -1.90
C ALA A 7 -2.29 11.37 -3.39
N ILE A 8 -1.04 11.24 -3.77
CA ILE A 8 -0.63 10.79 -5.10
C ILE A 8 0.07 9.46 -4.93
N MET A 9 -0.34 8.48 -5.71
CA MET A 9 0.10 7.11 -5.55
C MET A 9 0.47 6.49 -6.89
N LEU A 10 1.38 5.53 -6.83
CA LEU A 10 1.67 4.67 -7.98
C LEU A 10 0.81 3.42 -7.88
N ALA A 11 0.09 3.10 -8.93
CA ALA A 11 -0.67 1.86 -8.98
C ALA A 11 0.29 0.69 -9.12
N VAL A 12 0.02 -0.37 -8.39
CA VAL A 12 0.77 -1.62 -8.46
C VAL A 12 -0.14 -2.67 -9.08
N LYS A 13 0.40 -3.42 -10.04
CA LYS A 13 -0.37 -4.49 -10.65
C LYS A 13 -0.61 -5.60 -9.63
N PRO A 14 -1.88 -5.98 -9.37
CA PRO A 14 -2.15 -7.03 -8.41
C PRO A 14 -1.74 -8.38 -8.98
N THR A 15 -0.74 -9.00 -8.37
CA THR A 15 -0.36 -10.36 -8.71
C THR A 15 -1.05 -11.33 -7.76
N ARG A 16 -1.09 -12.59 -8.17
CA ARG A 16 -1.67 -13.64 -7.32
C ARG A 16 -0.92 -13.72 -5.98
N ALA A 17 0.40 -13.62 -6.02
CA ALA A 17 1.21 -13.66 -4.80
C ALA A 17 0.90 -12.49 -3.88
N LEU A 18 0.76 -11.30 -4.43
CA LEU A 18 0.46 -10.11 -3.63
C LEU A 18 -0.93 -10.20 -3.01
N VAL A 19 -1.91 -10.70 -3.75
CA VAL A 19 -3.26 -10.91 -3.22
C VAL A 19 -3.22 -11.93 -2.08
N ALA A 20 -2.44 -12.98 -2.21
CA ALA A 20 -2.29 -13.99 -1.16
C ALA A 20 -1.69 -13.40 0.11
N VAL A 21 -0.73 -12.50 0.00
CA VAL A 21 -0.16 -11.80 1.15
C VAL A 21 -1.24 -10.97 1.85
N ARG A 22 -2.02 -10.23 1.06
CA ARG A 22 -3.11 -9.43 1.62
C ARG A 22 -4.12 -10.27 2.37
N GLU A 23 -4.52 -11.39 1.78
CA GLU A 23 -5.48 -12.30 2.41
C GLU A 23 -4.93 -12.88 3.70
N ALA A 24 -3.65 -13.24 3.73
CA ALA A 24 -3.01 -13.76 4.93
C ALA A 24 -2.97 -12.70 6.04
N VAL A 25 -2.67 -11.47 5.70
CA VAL A 25 -2.66 -10.36 6.66
C VAL A 25 -4.07 -10.12 7.19
N GLN A 26 -5.07 -10.13 6.33
CA GLN A 26 -6.46 -9.95 6.77
C GLN A 26 -6.91 -11.06 7.70
N ALA A 27 -6.56 -12.30 7.39
CA ALA A 27 -6.92 -13.44 8.22
C ALA A 27 -6.27 -13.35 9.61
N ALA A 28 -4.98 -13.01 9.64
CA ALA A 28 -4.26 -12.87 10.90
C ALA A 28 -4.84 -11.71 11.74
N THR A 29 -5.16 -10.61 11.09
CA THR A 29 -5.76 -9.46 11.77
C THR A 29 -7.12 -9.83 12.36
N ARG A 30 -7.92 -10.56 11.61
CA ARG A 30 -9.23 -10.99 12.08
C ARG A 30 -9.12 -11.92 13.28
N THR A 31 -8.12 -12.80 13.30
CA THR A 31 -7.89 -13.71 14.41
C THR A 31 -7.60 -12.95 15.71
N VAL A 32 -6.87 -11.86 15.63
CA VAL A 32 -6.46 -11.08 16.80
C VAL A 32 -7.47 -10.00 17.15
N ALA A 33 -7.97 -9.29 16.16
CA ALA A 33 -8.82 -8.11 16.36
C ALA A 33 -10.32 -8.39 16.19
N GLY A 34 -10.67 -9.60 15.78
CA GLY A 34 -12.07 -9.95 15.55
C GLY A 34 -12.59 -9.48 14.20
N ASP A 35 -13.89 -9.62 14.01
CA ASP A 35 -14.52 -9.37 12.71
C ASP A 35 -14.88 -7.89 12.51
N HIS A 36 -14.02 -7.01 12.92
CA HIS A 36 -14.26 -5.58 12.72
C HIS A 36 -13.91 -5.13 11.30
N GLN A 37 -13.26 -5.98 10.53
CA GLN A 37 -12.88 -5.68 9.18
C GLN A 37 -13.80 -6.39 8.20
N PRO A 38 -14.02 -5.82 7.02
CA PRO A 38 -14.78 -6.51 6.00
C PRO A 38 -14.12 -7.85 5.66
N THR A 39 -14.95 -8.86 5.47
CA THR A 39 -14.46 -10.20 5.12
C THR A 39 -14.45 -10.38 3.63
N GLY A 40 -13.51 -11.19 3.17
CA GLY A 40 -13.45 -11.58 1.77
C GLY A 40 -12.70 -10.59 0.90
N PRO A 41 -12.61 -10.91 -0.39
CA PRO A 41 -11.91 -10.02 -1.31
C PRO A 41 -12.67 -8.71 -1.45
N SER A 42 -11.93 -7.62 -1.48
CA SER A 42 -12.50 -6.30 -1.74
C SER A 42 -12.51 -6.06 -3.23
N PRO A 43 -13.68 -6.06 -3.88
CA PRO A 43 -13.75 -5.70 -5.28
C PRO A 43 -13.12 -4.33 -5.47
N GLY A 44 -12.25 -4.20 -6.44
CA GLY A 44 -11.61 -2.94 -6.75
C GLY A 44 -10.42 -2.60 -5.87
N TRP A 45 -9.90 -3.55 -5.08
CA TRP A 45 -8.67 -3.30 -4.36
C TRP A 45 -7.53 -3.07 -5.34
N ILE A 46 -6.87 -1.94 -5.17
CA ILE A 46 -5.72 -1.57 -5.99
C ILE A 46 -4.52 -1.44 -5.07
N PRO A 47 -3.54 -2.34 -5.18
CA PRO A 47 -2.29 -2.15 -4.47
C PRO A 47 -1.63 -0.88 -4.95
N HIS A 48 -0.96 -0.17 -4.06
CA HIS A 48 -0.38 1.11 -4.44
C HIS A 48 0.81 1.46 -3.56
N ILE A 49 1.63 2.35 -4.08
CA ILE A 49 2.73 2.95 -3.34
C ILE A 49 2.44 4.44 -3.27
N THR A 50 2.28 4.96 -2.07
CA THR A 50 2.01 6.38 -1.88
C THR A 50 3.29 7.17 -2.07
N ILE A 51 3.26 8.15 -2.97
CA ILE A 51 4.40 9.02 -3.22
C ILE A 51 4.39 10.19 -2.25
N CYS A 52 3.24 10.81 -2.07
CA CYS A 52 3.12 11.97 -1.19
C CYS A 52 1.70 12.18 -0.74
N TYR A 53 1.57 12.84 0.40
CA TYR A 53 0.28 13.30 0.92
C TYR A 53 0.23 14.82 0.87
N SER A 54 -0.96 15.36 0.66
CA SER A 54 -1.17 16.79 0.77
C SER A 54 -1.15 17.20 2.23
N THR A 55 -0.35 18.19 2.55
CA THR A 55 -0.28 18.74 3.91
C THR A 55 -1.05 20.02 4.07
N ALA A 56 -1.63 20.52 3.00
CA ALA A 56 -2.39 21.77 3.00
C ALA A 56 -3.46 21.69 1.94
N ASP A 57 -4.49 22.49 2.13
CA ASP A 57 -5.55 22.63 1.16
C ASP A 57 -5.01 23.40 -0.03
N GLN A 58 -4.86 22.77 -1.17
CA GLN A 58 -4.25 23.36 -2.34
C GLN A 58 -4.75 22.69 -3.61
N ALA A 59 -4.64 23.40 -4.72
CA ALA A 59 -5.03 22.84 -6.01
C ALA A 59 -4.09 21.69 -6.40
N THR A 60 -4.66 20.64 -6.94
CA THR A 60 -3.91 19.46 -7.33
C THR A 60 -3.21 19.63 -8.69
N GLU A 61 -3.82 20.40 -9.58
CA GLU A 61 -3.34 20.50 -10.95
C GLU A 61 -1.90 20.96 -11.09
N PRO A 62 -1.43 22.01 -10.37
CA PRO A 62 -0.04 22.40 -10.46
C PRO A 62 0.93 21.30 -10.02
N ILE A 63 0.53 20.49 -9.05
CA ILE A 63 1.36 19.38 -8.56
C ILE A 63 1.45 18.31 -9.64
N ILE A 64 0.34 17.93 -10.24
CA ILE A 64 0.30 16.96 -11.32
C ILE A 64 1.19 17.42 -12.48
N LYS A 65 1.11 18.70 -12.82
CA LYS A 65 1.90 19.27 -13.89
C LYS A 65 3.39 19.24 -13.58
N ALA A 66 3.75 19.52 -12.34
CA ALA A 66 5.15 19.50 -11.90
C ALA A 66 5.75 18.09 -11.91
N ILE A 67 4.95 17.08 -11.59
CA ILE A 67 5.39 15.70 -11.63
C ILE A 67 5.65 15.25 -13.07
N GLY A 68 4.84 15.74 -14.01
CA GLY A 68 4.99 15.41 -15.41
C GLY A 68 4.45 14.04 -15.75
N GLN A 69 5.09 13.40 -16.74
CA GLN A 69 4.66 12.09 -17.19
C GLN A 69 5.08 11.02 -16.17
N PRO A 70 4.25 9.98 -16.00
CA PRO A 70 4.63 8.86 -15.13
C PRO A 70 5.93 8.24 -15.62
N ALA A 71 6.73 7.75 -14.68
CA ALA A 71 7.91 6.99 -15.02
C ALA A 71 7.53 5.70 -15.74
N GLN A 72 8.49 5.12 -16.43
CA GLN A 72 8.28 3.81 -17.04
C GLN A 72 7.91 2.79 -15.98
N ASP A 73 7.10 1.81 -16.37
CA ASP A 73 6.78 0.71 -15.50
C ASP A 73 8.05 -0.02 -15.08
N CYS A 74 8.13 -0.39 -13.83
CA CYS A 74 9.24 -1.17 -13.32
C CYS A 74 8.71 -2.22 -12.37
N GLU A 75 9.52 -3.24 -12.14
CA GLU A 75 9.19 -4.30 -11.19
C GLU A 75 9.88 -4.03 -9.87
N VAL A 76 9.14 -4.25 -8.80
CA VAL A 76 9.71 -4.21 -7.45
C VAL A 76 9.36 -5.51 -6.75
N GLN A 77 10.24 -5.94 -5.86
CA GLN A 77 10.01 -7.14 -5.09
C GLN A 77 9.58 -6.77 -3.68
N VAL A 78 8.44 -7.32 -3.27
CA VAL A 78 7.95 -7.15 -1.89
C VAL A 78 8.51 -8.31 -1.08
N SER A 79 9.36 -8.01 -0.12
CA SER A 79 10.06 -9.04 0.64
C SER A 79 9.66 -9.11 2.11
N ALA A 80 8.85 -8.16 2.58
CA ALA A 80 8.47 -8.10 3.98
C ALA A 80 7.19 -7.33 4.16
N VAL A 81 6.51 -7.62 5.27
CA VAL A 81 5.34 -6.86 5.72
C VAL A 81 5.67 -6.35 7.11
N SER A 82 5.45 -5.07 7.33
CA SER A 82 5.72 -4.45 8.62
C SER A 82 4.43 -4.01 9.29
N LEU A 83 4.37 -4.25 10.58
CA LEU A 83 3.32 -3.71 11.44
C LEU A 83 3.82 -2.39 12.00
N VAL A 84 3.06 -1.34 11.79
CA VAL A 84 3.43 -0.01 12.23
C VAL A 84 2.32 0.58 13.09
N ILE A 85 2.72 1.47 14.01
CA ILE A 85 1.76 2.29 14.73
C ILE A 85 1.85 3.68 14.17
N GLN A 86 0.73 4.15 13.67
CA GLN A 86 0.58 5.48 13.10
C GLN A 86 -0.01 6.42 14.15
N ARG A 87 0.60 7.57 14.34
CA ARG A 87 0.09 8.60 15.22
C ARG A 87 -0.40 9.78 14.40
N GLY A 88 -1.66 10.12 14.60
CA GLY A 88 -2.27 11.22 13.86
C GLY A 88 -2.60 10.85 12.42
N PRO A 89 -2.88 11.86 11.59
CA PRO A 89 -3.26 11.63 10.20
C PRO A 89 -2.13 11.01 9.38
N GLU A 90 -2.48 10.20 8.41
CA GLU A 90 -1.51 9.52 7.55
C GLU A 90 -0.57 10.50 6.85
N ARG A 91 -1.07 11.68 6.50
CA ARG A 91 -0.27 12.69 5.79
C ARG A 91 0.94 13.19 6.58
N LEU A 92 0.97 12.97 7.88
CA LEU A 92 2.09 13.40 8.71
C LEU A 92 3.20 12.37 8.77
N TRP A 93 2.94 11.15 8.36
CA TRP A 93 3.91 10.05 8.34
C TRP A 93 4.57 9.82 9.68
N ASP A 94 3.81 10.05 10.75
CA ASP A 94 4.31 9.85 12.12
C ASP A 94 4.02 8.42 12.56
N TRP A 95 4.88 7.51 12.15
CA TRP A 95 4.72 6.11 12.47
C TRP A 95 6.04 5.46 12.81
N HIS A 96 5.97 4.37 13.55
CA HIS A 96 7.13 3.55 13.81
C HIS A 96 6.81 2.09 13.64
N THR A 97 7.82 1.33 13.28
CA THR A 97 7.67 -0.10 13.04
C THR A 97 7.68 -0.85 14.37
N VAL A 98 6.66 -1.66 14.58
CA VAL A 98 6.56 -2.53 15.75
C VAL A 98 7.26 -3.86 15.46
N ASP A 99 7.01 -4.41 14.28
CA ASP A 99 7.58 -5.69 13.88
C ASP A 99 7.57 -5.80 12.37
N THR A 100 8.46 -6.63 11.86
CA THR A 100 8.57 -6.89 10.43
C THR A 100 8.64 -8.39 10.21
N ILE A 101 7.80 -8.89 9.31
CA ILE A 101 7.75 -10.28 8.95
C ILE A 101 8.31 -10.42 7.55
N ARG A 102 9.36 -11.22 7.41
CA ARG A 102 9.90 -11.52 6.10
C ARG A 102 8.98 -12.48 5.38
N LEU A 103 8.74 -12.18 4.12
CA LEU A 103 7.98 -13.08 3.26
C LEU A 103 8.93 -14.15 2.75
N THR A 104 8.53 -15.40 2.95
CA THR A 104 9.31 -16.53 2.46
C THR A 104 8.98 -16.67 0.98
N ALA A 105 9.91 -16.30 0.14
CA ALA A 105 9.72 -16.50 -1.27
C ALA A 105 9.84 -18.00 -1.53
N PRO A 106 8.82 -18.64 -2.09
CA PRO A 106 9.00 -20.00 -2.57
C PRO A 106 10.14 -20.01 -3.59
N ALA A 107 10.90 -21.07 -3.63
CA ALA A 107 12.03 -21.16 -4.54
C ALA A 107 11.61 -20.84 -5.98
N GLN A 108 10.40 -21.13 -6.29
CA GLN A 108 9.85 -20.92 -7.60
C GLN A 108 9.15 -19.57 -7.73
N ALA A 109 9.32 -18.69 -6.81
CA ALA A 109 8.77 -17.36 -6.93
C ALA A 109 9.38 -16.61 -8.09
N GLN A 110 10.42 -17.16 -8.63
CA GLN A 110 10.92 -16.61 -9.86
C GLN A 110 9.94 -16.91 -10.95
N PRO A 111 9.50 -15.96 -11.61
CA PRO A 111 8.63 -16.13 -12.76
C PRO A 111 9.36 -16.85 -13.89
#